data_3f3e30bc08dfc26789a9dc2ff77fd45e
#
_entry.id   3f3e30bc08dfc26789a9dc2ff77fd45e
#
_cell.length_a   1.000
_cell.length_b   1.000
_cell.length_c   1.000
_cell.angle_alpha   90.00
_cell.angle_beta   90.00
_cell.angle_gamma   90.00
#
_symmetry.space_group_name_H-M   'P 1'
#
loop_
_entity.id
_entity.type
_entity.pdbx_description
1 polymer ?
#
loop_
_entity_poly.entity_id
_entity_poly.type
_entity_poly.pdbx_seq_one_letter_code
_entity_poly.pdbx_strand_id
1 'polypeptide(L)'
;MDEIFAARYVVEDSQDATEEYLERVARRHLGLPWKICETERLVIREMFADDFDEVWSNQIGHGFGTIEELEAYTKNQYAFYEFGFWAVTEKESGELVGMAGLTVPGEPNEDRYLWMELETGVENGEILELGYHVFPKFRRKGIAREACEAVILYGVNELNVSKVIVRIEKDNEKSKNLAYGLGFQMGVST
;
A
#
# COMPACT_ATOMS: atom_id res chain seq x y z
N MET A 1 -21.81 25.59 8.10
CA MET A 1 -20.78 24.64 8.57
C MET A 1 -21.04 23.21 8.08
N ASP A 2 -22.19 22.98 7.44
CA ASP A 2 -22.60 21.60 6.99
C ASP A 2 -22.07 21.19 5.60
N GLU A 3 -21.53 22.13 4.81
CA GLU A 3 -21.03 21.83 3.46
C GLU A 3 -19.61 21.22 3.44
N ILE A 4 -18.81 21.44 4.47
CA ILE A 4 -17.43 20.90 4.55
C ILE A 4 -17.45 19.38 4.69
N PHE A 5 -18.45 18.78 5.33
CA PHE A 5 -18.58 17.33 5.48
C PHE A 5 -18.93 16.60 4.18
N ALA A 6 -19.32 17.31 3.14
CA ALA A 6 -19.56 16.75 1.81
C ALA A 6 -18.33 16.81 0.90
N ALA A 7 -17.28 17.54 1.29
CA ALA A 7 -16.04 17.63 0.53
C ALA A 7 -15.26 16.31 0.68
N ARG A 8 -14.88 15.72 -0.45
CA ARG A 8 -14.07 14.49 -0.49
C ARG A 8 -12.59 14.77 -0.31
N TYR A 9 -12.14 15.94 -0.73
CA TYR A 9 -10.76 16.38 -0.69
C TYR A 9 -10.71 17.70 0.09
N VAL A 10 -9.90 17.75 1.11
CA VAL A 10 -9.76 18.91 1.99
C VAL A 10 -8.27 19.16 2.21
N VAL A 11 -7.86 20.41 2.15
CA VAL A 11 -6.53 20.86 2.56
C VAL A 11 -6.66 21.74 3.80
N GLU A 12 -5.69 21.68 4.69
CA GLU A 12 -5.66 22.49 5.92
C GLU A 12 -5.33 23.94 5.61
N ASP A 13 -4.37 24.16 4.68
CA ASP A 13 -3.98 25.48 4.21
C ASP A 13 -4.05 25.55 2.68
N SER A 14 -4.25 26.76 2.15
CA SER A 14 -4.24 27.00 0.70
C SER A 14 -2.89 26.68 0.04
N GLN A 15 -1.79 26.71 0.79
CA GLN A 15 -0.46 26.35 0.32
C GLN A 15 -0.31 24.86 0.09
N ASP A 16 -1.13 24.03 0.74
CA ASP A 16 -1.16 22.57 0.56
C ASP A 16 -1.86 22.16 -0.75
N ALA A 17 -2.60 23.07 -1.37
CA ALA A 17 -3.20 22.88 -2.69
C ALA A 17 -2.14 23.04 -3.81
N THR A 18 -1.09 22.25 -3.75
CA THR A 18 -0.01 22.23 -4.73
C THR A 18 -0.50 21.76 -6.11
N GLU A 19 0.28 22.03 -7.17
CA GLU A 19 -0.01 21.52 -8.51
C GLU A 19 -0.10 20.00 -8.52
N GLU A 20 0.80 19.32 -7.82
CA GLU A 20 0.80 17.86 -7.67
C GLU A 20 -0.47 17.35 -6.97
N TYR A 21 -0.87 17.99 -5.87
CA TYR A 21 -2.12 17.66 -5.18
C TYR A 21 -3.34 17.81 -6.10
N LEU A 22 -3.42 18.92 -6.83
CA LEU A 22 -4.53 19.20 -7.75
C LEU A 22 -4.56 18.21 -8.92
N GLU A 23 -3.40 17.85 -9.47
CA GLU A 23 -3.31 16.82 -10.50
C GLU A 23 -3.79 15.46 -9.97
N ARG A 24 -3.36 15.05 -8.77
CA ARG A 24 -3.78 13.82 -8.11
C ARG A 24 -5.29 13.76 -7.92
N VAL A 25 -5.89 14.84 -7.41
CA VAL A 25 -7.35 14.95 -7.26
C VAL A 25 -8.07 14.85 -8.61
N ALA A 26 -7.56 15.55 -9.65
CA ALA A 26 -8.14 15.51 -10.99
C ALA A 26 -8.05 14.09 -11.59
N ARG A 27 -6.91 13.41 -11.47
CA ARG A 27 -6.75 12.03 -11.93
C ARG A 27 -7.72 11.07 -11.26
N ARG A 28 -7.83 11.13 -9.92
CA ARG A 28 -8.80 10.32 -9.15
C ARG A 28 -10.24 10.59 -9.58
N HIS A 29 -10.58 11.85 -9.87
CA HIS A 29 -11.92 12.22 -10.38
C HIS A 29 -12.20 11.61 -11.75
N LEU A 30 -11.19 11.49 -12.59
CA LEU A 30 -11.27 10.91 -13.95
C LEU A 30 -11.13 9.37 -13.94
N GLY A 31 -10.98 8.73 -12.77
CA GLY A 31 -10.73 7.29 -12.67
C GLY A 31 -9.34 6.88 -13.15
N LEU A 32 -8.40 7.80 -13.22
CA LEU A 32 -7.01 7.55 -13.62
C LEU A 32 -6.14 7.33 -12.38
N PRO A 33 -5.27 6.29 -12.37
CA PRO A 33 -4.44 6.00 -11.22
C PRO A 33 -3.37 7.08 -11.01
N TRP A 34 -3.07 7.40 -9.75
CA TRP A 34 -1.92 8.20 -9.36
C TRP A 34 -0.67 7.31 -9.19
N LYS A 35 0.48 7.79 -9.68
CA LYS A 35 1.76 7.12 -9.43
C LYS A 35 2.26 7.47 -8.03
N ILE A 36 2.47 6.45 -7.20
CA ILE A 36 2.98 6.58 -5.83
C ILE A 36 4.51 6.71 -5.86
N CYS A 37 5.17 5.71 -6.41
CA CYS A 37 6.62 5.71 -6.55
C CYS A 37 7.04 4.77 -7.69
N GLU A 38 8.33 4.76 -7.99
CA GLU A 38 8.90 3.85 -8.96
C GLU A 38 10.30 3.39 -8.55
N THR A 39 10.70 2.24 -9.04
CA THR A 39 12.02 1.64 -8.87
C THR A 39 12.71 1.47 -10.22
N GLU A 40 13.79 0.73 -10.27
CA GLU A 40 14.43 0.38 -11.55
C GLU A 40 13.47 -0.40 -12.47
N ARG A 41 12.73 -1.39 -11.92
CA ARG A 41 11.87 -2.31 -12.69
C ARG A 41 10.38 -2.11 -12.53
N LEU A 42 9.94 -1.42 -11.47
CA LEU A 42 8.55 -1.38 -11.07
C LEU A 42 7.98 0.05 -11.06
N VAL A 43 6.69 0.17 -11.34
CA VAL A 43 5.86 1.33 -11.02
C VAL A 43 4.85 0.90 -9.98
N ILE A 44 4.76 1.64 -8.88
CA ILE A 44 3.76 1.47 -7.83
C ILE A 44 2.77 2.61 -7.99
N ARG A 45 1.50 2.29 -8.17
CA ARG A 45 0.43 3.24 -8.44
C ARG A 45 -0.86 2.85 -7.77
N GLU A 46 -1.77 3.78 -7.64
CA GLU A 46 -3.14 3.47 -7.23
C GLU A 46 -3.75 2.41 -8.14
N MET A 47 -4.60 1.56 -7.57
CA MET A 47 -5.44 0.65 -8.35
C MET A 47 -6.58 1.44 -9.02
N PHE A 48 -7.14 0.90 -10.08
CA PHE A 48 -8.32 1.42 -10.76
C PHE A 48 -9.14 0.27 -11.34
N ALA A 49 -10.30 0.57 -11.92
CA ALA A 49 -11.26 -0.45 -12.34
C ALA A 49 -10.68 -1.52 -13.28
N ASP A 50 -9.81 -1.13 -14.21
CA ASP A 50 -9.23 -2.06 -15.19
C ASP A 50 -8.26 -3.09 -14.56
N ASP A 51 -7.82 -2.87 -13.33
CA ASP A 51 -6.99 -3.85 -12.61
C ASP A 51 -7.82 -5.03 -12.05
N PHE A 52 -9.14 -4.92 -12.05
CA PHE A 52 -10.01 -5.86 -11.32
C PHE A 52 -9.80 -7.30 -11.74
N ASP A 53 -9.80 -7.60 -13.01
CA ASP A 53 -9.71 -8.99 -13.52
C ASP A 53 -8.38 -9.65 -13.11
N GLU A 54 -7.27 -8.92 -13.18
CA GLU A 54 -5.95 -9.41 -12.77
C GLU A 54 -5.86 -9.58 -11.24
N VAL A 55 -6.38 -8.62 -10.48
CA VAL A 55 -6.43 -8.70 -9.01
C VAL A 55 -7.32 -9.85 -8.58
N TRP A 56 -8.52 -9.97 -9.14
CA TRP A 56 -9.46 -11.05 -8.85
C TRP A 56 -8.87 -12.42 -9.14
N SER A 57 -8.28 -12.60 -10.32
CA SER A 57 -7.70 -13.88 -10.76
C SER A 57 -6.51 -14.34 -9.92
N ASN A 58 -5.81 -13.42 -9.28
CA ASN A 58 -4.55 -13.68 -8.58
C ASN A 58 -4.62 -13.50 -7.06
N GLN A 59 -5.74 -13.03 -6.52
CA GLN A 59 -5.90 -12.88 -5.07
C GLN A 59 -6.06 -14.24 -4.38
N ILE A 60 -5.50 -14.37 -3.18
CA ILE A 60 -5.62 -15.55 -2.34
C ILE A 60 -6.33 -15.15 -1.04
N GLY A 61 -7.63 -15.40 -0.98
CA GLY A 61 -8.40 -15.41 0.27
C GLY A 61 -8.87 -14.05 0.82
N HIS A 62 -8.29 -12.94 0.44
CA HIS A 62 -8.70 -11.60 0.86
C HIS A 62 -8.46 -10.62 -0.29
N GLY A 63 -9.51 -10.07 -0.84
CA GLY A 63 -9.45 -9.12 -1.92
C GLY A 63 -10.85 -8.62 -2.25
N PHE A 64 -10.98 -7.93 -3.35
CA PHE A 64 -12.27 -7.41 -3.80
C PHE A 64 -13.09 -8.52 -4.44
N GLY A 65 -14.31 -8.72 -3.99
CA GLY A 65 -15.23 -9.71 -4.52
C GLY A 65 -15.89 -9.28 -5.82
N THR A 66 -16.01 -7.96 -6.04
CA THR A 66 -16.61 -7.35 -7.22
C THR A 66 -15.83 -6.11 -7.65
N ILE A 67 -16.06 -5.68 -8.90
CA ILE A 67 -15.46 -4.44 -9.42
C ILE A 67 -15.94 -3.23 -8.63
N GLU A 68 -17.21 -3.21 -8.20
CA GLU A 68 -17.78 -2.13 -7.40
C GLU A 68 -17.08 -2.01 -6.03
N GLU A 69 -16.65 -3.12 -5.44
CA GLU A 69 -15.85 -3.10 -4.20
C GLU A 69 -14.47 -2.49 -4.44
N LEU A 70 -13.81 -2.82 -5.55
CA LEU A 70 -12.54 -2.20 -5.92
C LEU A 70 -12.72 -0.70 -6.17
N GLU A 71 -13.73 -0.29 -6.93
CA GLU A 71 -14.04 1.11 -7.19
C GLU A 71 -14.37 1.87 -5.90
N ALA A 72 -15.15 1.26 -4.99
CA ALA A 72 -15.44 1.86 -3.70
C ALA A 72 -14.17 2.01 -2.85
N TYR A 73 -13.28 1.02 -2.87
CA TYR A 73 -12.00 1.09 -2.18
C TYR A 73 -11.15 2.22 -2.75
N THR A 74 -10.89 2.25 -4.05
CA THR A 74 -10.04 3.27 -4.67
C THR A 74 -10.58 4.67 -4.46
N LYS A 75 -11.89 4.83 -4.52
CA LYS A 75 -12.58 6.10 -4.35
C LYS A 75 -12.55 6.62 -2.91
N ASN A 76 -12.63 5.75 -1.92
CA ASN A 76 -12.74 6.14 -0.52
C ASN A 76 -11.38 6.07 0.19
N GLN A 77 -10.65 4.98 0.01
CA GLN A 77 -9.38 4.74 0.71
C GLN A 77 -8.34 5.80 0.36
N TYR A 78 -8.09 6.01 -0.93
CA TYR A 78 -7.08 6.96 -1.35
C TYR A 78 -7.48 8.43 -1.13
N ALA A 79 -8.78 8.73 -1.16
CA ALA A 79 -9.24 10.09 -0.90
C ALA A 79 -9.17 10.47 0.59
N PHE A 80 -9.34 9.50 1.48
CA PHE A 80 -9.40 9.75 2.92
C PHE A 80 -8.04 9.57 3.62
N TYR A 81 -7.34 8.46 3.31
CA TYR A 81 -6.09 8.12 4.00
C TYR A 81 -4.84 8.51 3.21
N GLU A 82 -4.95 8.79 1.92
CA GLU A 82 -3.83 9.01 0.99
C GLU A 82 -2.91 7.79 0.82
N PHE A 83 -3.15 6.70 1.54
CA PHE A 83 -2.43 5.43 1.45
C PHE A 83 -3.38 4.23 1.41
N GLY A 84 -2.85 3.07 1.06
CA GLY A 84 -3.59 1.81 0.95
C GLY A 84 -2.78 0.76 0.22
N PHE A 85 -3.45 -0.28 -0.28
CA PHE A 85 -2.85 -1.22 -1.21
C PHE A 85 -2.78 -0.60 -2.61
N TRP A 86 -1.62 -0.70 -3.22
CA TRP A 86 -1.34 -0.17 -4.55
C TRP A 86 -1.02 -1.29 -5.53
N ALA A 87 -1.30 -1.07 -6.78
CA ALA A 87 -0.90 -1.91 -7.90
C ALA A 87 0.63 -1.82 -8.10
N VAL A 88 1.27 -2.96 -8.30
CA VAL A 88 2.68 -3.06 -8.69
C VAL A 88 2.74 -3.53 -10.13
N THR A 89 3.24 -2.70 -11.04
CA THR A 89 3.37 -3.00 -12.46
C THR A 89 4.84 -3.07 -12.87
N GLU A 90 5.18 -4.02 -13.73
CA GLU A 90 6.51 -4.13 -14.30
C GLU A 90 6.68 -3.12 -15.45
N LYS A 91 7.76 -2.31 -15.44
CA LYS A 91 7.98 -1.24 -16.42
C LYS A 91 8.15 -1.76 -17.86
N GLU A 92 8.83 -2.89 -18.01
CA GLU A 92 9.15 -3.43 -19.32
C GLU A 92 7.92 -3.98 -20.05
N SER A 93 7.07 -4.72 -19.33
CA SER A 93 5.89 -5.37 -19.91
C SER A 93 4.61 -4.57 -19.76
N GLY A 94 4.56 -3.65 -18.80
CA GLY A 94 3.33 -2.98 -18.37
C GLY A 94 2.36 -3.89 -17.60
N GLU A 95 2.72 -5.17 -17.37
CA GLU A 95 1.86 -6.13 -16.67
C GLU A 95 1.73 -5.81 -15.19
N LEU A 96 0.53 -6.00 -14.64
CA LEU A 96 0.30 -6.00 -13.20
C LEU A 96 0.91 -7.28 -12.61
N VAL A 97 1.88 -7.14 -11.71
CA VAL A 97 2.66 -8.26 -11.17
C VAL A 97 2.33 -8.58 -9.72
N GLY A 98 1.56 -7.71 -9.08
CA GLY A 98 1.16 -7.87 -7.69
C GLY A 98 0.61 -6.59 -7.08
N MET A 99 0.52 -6.60 -5.77
CA MET A 99 0.11 -5.46 -4.96
C MET A 99 1.08 -5.29 -3.79
N ALA A 100 1.30 -4.07 -3.37
CA ALA A 100 2.01 -3.74 -2.13
C ALA A 100 1.47 -2.42 -1.58
N GLY A 101 1.51 -2.22 -0.27
CA GLY A 101 0.99 -0.98 0.29
C GLY A 101 1.08 -0.91 1.80
N LEU A 102 0.64 0.20 2.33
CA LEU A 102 0.56 0.49 3.75
C LEU A 102 -0.91 0.63 4.15
N THR A 103 -1.26 0.10 5.30
CA THR A 103 -2.63 0.16 5.84
C THR A 103 -2.59 0.49 7.33
N VAL A 104 -3.71 0.92 7.88
CA VAL A 104 -3.87 1.00 9.33
C VAL A 104 -3.70 -0.40 9.90
N PRO A 105 -2.93 -0.58 10.99
CA PRO A 105 -2.75 -1.87 11.62
C PRO A 105 -4.07 -2.52 12.02
N GLY A 106 -4.23 -3.79 11.67
CA GLY A 106 -5.39 -4.55 12.14
C GLY A 106 -5.20 -5.05 13.58
N GLU A 107 -6.29 -5.57 14.16
CA GLU A 107 -6.27 -6.11 15.51
C GLU A 107 -5.25 -7.26 15.67
N PRO A 108 -4.50 -7.29 16.77
CA PRO A 108 -3.57 -8.37 17.06
C PRO A 108 -4.29 -9.72 17.13
N ASN A 109 -3.74 -10.74 16.49
CA ASN A 109 -4.15 -12.13 16.63
C ASN A 109 -2.90 -13.01 16.73
N GLU A 110 -2.36 -13.10 17.93
CA GLU A 110 -1.11 -13.80 18.21
C GLU A 110 -1.18 -15.32 17.99
N ASP A 111 -2.36 -15.91 18.03
CA ASP A 111 -2.51 -17.34 17.80
C ASP A 111 -2.17 -17.73 16.35
N ARG A 112 -2.52 -16.85 15.42
CA ARG A 112 -2.37 -17.08 13.97
C ARG A 112 -1.14 -16.41 13.38
N TYR A 113 -0.84 -15.17 13.80
CA TYR A 113 0.17 -14.32 13.19
C TYR A 113 1.38 -14.11 14.06
N LEU A 114 2.52 -13.96 13.41
CA LEU A 114 3.74 -13.40 13.93
C LEU A 114 3.74 -11.91 13.67
N TRP A 115 4.06 -11.13 14.68
CA TRP A 115 4.17 -9.69 14.60
C TRP A 115 5.64 -9.28 14.52
N MET A 116 6.01 -8.52 13.50
CA MET A 116 7.36 -8.00 13.34
C MET A 116 7.31 -6.50 13.08
N GLU A 117 8.32 -5.78 13.51
CA GLU A 117 8.40 -4.33 13.50
C GLU A 117 9.70 -3.84 12.84
N LEU A 118 9.62 -2.69 12.19
CA LEU A 118 10.73 -1.93 11.62
C LEU A 118 10.63 -0.49 12.07
N GLU A 119 11.58 -0.02 12.88
CA GLU A 119 11.72 1.38 13.24
C GLU A 119 12.36 2.14 12.08
N THR A 120 11.78 3.26 11.69
CA THR A 120 12.22 4.03 10.51
C THR A 120 13.18 5.16 10.87
N GLY A 121 13.23 5.55 12.15
CA GLY A 121 13.97 6.72 12.62
C GLY A 121 13.19 8.04 12.58
N VAL A 122 11.95 8.03 12.10
CA VAL A 122 11.03 9.18 12.18
C VAL A 122 10.48 9.27 13.60
N GLU A 123 10.53 10.46 14.21
CA GLU A 123 9.98 10.70 15.55
C GLU A 123 8.50 11.10 15.47
N ASN A 124 7.69 10.57 16.37
CA ASN A 124 6.26 10.92 16.52
C ASN A 124 5.43 10.79 15.23
N GLY A 125 5.82 9.87 14.34
CA GLY A 125 5.08 9.57 13.12
C GLY A 125 4.04 8.46 13.29
N GLU A 126 3.38 8.14 12.20
CA GLU A 126 2.36 7.09 12.12
C GLU A 126 2.94 5.68 12.24
N ILE A 127 2.12 4.75 12.70
CA ILE A 127 2.42 3.31 12.66
C ILE A 127 1.53 2.69 11.62
N LEU A 128 2.13 2.13 10.56
CA LEU A 128 1.38 1.49 9.48
C LEU A 128 1.79 0.03 9.27
N GLU A 129 0.87 -0.76 8.75
CA GLU A 129 1.10 -2.17 8.43
C GLU A 129 1.43 -2.32 6.94
N LEU A 130 2.59 -2.94 6.66
CA LEU A 130 2.98 -3.30 5.31
C LEU A 130 2.31 -4.60 4.90
N GLY A 131 1.59 -4.56 3.79
CA GLY A 131 1.05 -5.74 3.12
C GLY A 131 1.56 -5.85 1.69
N TYR A 132 1.72 -7.07 1.19
CA TYR A 132 2.10 -7.32 -0.19
C TYR A 132 1.64 -8.67 -0.70
N HIS A 133 1.42 -8.75 -2.00
CA HIS A 133 1.12 -9.98 -2.70
C HIS A 133 1.72 -9.94 -4.11
N VAL A 134 2.60 -10.89 -4.43
CA VAL A 134 3.14 -11.06 -5.79
C VAL A 134 2.42 -12.22 -6.46
N PHE A 135 1.89 -11.97 -7.63
CA PHE A 135 1.16 -12.97 -8.40
C PHE A 135 2.03 -14.18 -8.72
N PRO A 136 1.47 -15.40 -8.74
CA PRO A 136 2.25 -16.64 -8.84
C PRO A 136 3.26 -16.67 -9.99
N LYS A 137 2.88 -16.16 -11.17
CA LYS A 137 3.70 -16.06 -12.40
C LYS A 137 4.98 -15.24 -12.20
N PHE A 138 4.98 -14.30 -11.26
CA PHE A 138 6.06 -13.31 -11.07
C PHE A 138 6.89 -13.54 -9.80
N ARG A 139 6.60 -14.59 -9.04
CA ARG A 139 7.34 -14.92 -7.81
C ARG A 139 8.79 -15.32 -8.09
N ARG A 140 9.64 -15.21 -7.05
CA ARG A 140 11.06 -15.55 -7.07
C ARG A 140 11.94 -14.73 -8.03
N LYS A 141 11.44 -13.54 -8.43
CA LYS A 141 12.17 -12.58 -9.29
C LYS A 141 12.67 -11.34 -8.52
N GLY A 142 12.56 -11.33 -7.18
CA GLY A 142 12.93 -10.18 -6.33
C GLY A 142 11.87 -9.09 -6.23
N ILE A 143 10.75 -9.20 -6.96
CA ILE A 143 9.70 -8.18 -7.04
C ILE A 143 9.15 -7.80 -5.66
N ALA A 144 8.85 -8.78 -4.79
CA ALA A 144 8.33 -8.50 -3.46
C ALA A 144 9.28 -7.60 -2.63
N ARG A 145 10.59 -7.90 -2.65
CA ARG A 145 11.59 -7.11 -1.94
C ARG A 145 11.63 -5.67 -2.47
N GLU A 146 11.78 -5.53 -3.78
CA GLU A 146 11.89 -4.24 -4.44
C GLU A 146 10.65 -3.37 -4.22
N ALA A 147 9.45 -3.96 -4.33
CA ALA A 147 8.19 -3.25 -4.07
C ALA A 147 8.06 -2.84 -2.60
N CYS A 148 8.38 -3.74 -1.65
CA CYS A 148 8.30 -3.43 -0.23
C CYS A 148 9.31 -2.35 0.19
N GLU A 149 10.55 -2.41 -0.30
CA GLU A 149 11.56 -1.37 -0.04
C GLU A 149 11.08 0.00 -0.53
N ALA A 150 10.51 0.08 -1.73
CA ALA A 150 9.97 1.31 -2.29
C ALA A 150 8.77 1.84 -1.50
N VAL A 151 7.86 0.96 -1.08
CA VAL A 151 6.67 1.32 -0.28
C VAL A 151 7.07 1.80 1.11
N ILE A 152 8.04 1.16 1.76
CA ILE A 152 8.57 1.60 3.06
C ILE A 152 9.20 2.98 2.92
N LEU A 153 10.04 3.19 1.90
CA LEU A 153 10.69 4.47 1.65
C LEU A 153 9.67 5.59 1.39
N TYR A 154 8.62 5.31 0.63
CA TYR A 154 7.51 6.23 0.41
C TYR A 154 6.80 6.55 1.75
N GLY A 155 6.51 5.55 2.57
CA GLY A 155 5.91 5.73 3.89
C GLY A 155 6.73 6.66 4.80
N VAL A 156 8.06 6.52 4.77
CA VAL A 156 8.97 7.38 5.55
C VAL A 156 8.98 8.80 5.03
N ASN A 157 9.11 8.98 3.72
CA ASN A 157 9.35 10.30 3.13
C ASN A 157 8.08 11.14 2.96
N GLU A 158 6.95 10.48 2.64
CA GLU A 158 5.71 11.17 2.25
C GLU A 158 4.59 11.04 3.31
N LEU A 159 4.60 9.98 4.10
CA LEU A 159 3.53 9.71 5.08
C LEU A 159 3.97 9.86 6.54
N ASN A 160 5.20 10.30 6.79
CA ASN A 160 5.74 10.46 8.14
C ASN A 160 5.60 9.19 9.02
N VAL A 161 5.86 8.02 8.44
CA VAL A 161 5.74 6.73 9.16
C VAL A 161 6.93 6.54 10.08
N SER A 162 6.67 6.42 11.39
CA SER A 162 7.71 6.16 12.42
C SER A 162 8.01 4.69 12.60
N LYS A 163 7.02 3.84 12.37
CA LYS A 163 7.15 2.39 12.51
C LYS A 163 6.33 1.67 11.44
N VAL A 164 6.95 0.71 10.79
CA VAL A 164 6.24 -0.22 9.90
C VAL A 164 6.12 -1.56 10.60
N ILE A 165 4.93 -2.14 10.60
CA ILE A 165 4.70 -3.48 11.11
C ILE A 165 4.33 -4.43 9.97
N VAL A 166 4.54 -5.73 10.19
CA VAL A 166 4.01 -6.80 9.34
C VAL A 166 3.40 -7.89 10.21
N ARG A 167 2.25 -8.41 9.79
CA ARG A 167 1.63 -9.60 10.36
C ARG A 167 1.81 -10.77 9.41
N ILE A 168 2.50 -11.79 9.84
CA ILE A 168 2.88 -12.94 9.00
C ILE A 168 2.31 -14.21 9.60
N GLU A 169 1.59 -15.01 8.84
CA GLU A 169 1.15 -16.34 9.29
C GLU A 169 2.35 -17.16 9.76
N LYS A 170 2.18 -17.86 10.91
CA LYS A 170 3.29 -18.54 11.60
C LYS A 170 4.01 -19.60 10.78
N ASP A 171 3.40 -20.13 9.75
CA ASP A 171 3.96 -21.11 8.81
C ASP A 171 4.48 -20.52 7.50
N ASN A 172 4.33 -19.20 7.30
CA ASN A 172 4.79 -18.51 6.09
C ASN A 172 6.27 -18.12 6.15
N GLU A 173 7.15 -19.11 6.04
CA GLU A 173 8.61 -18.92 6.09
C GLU A 173 9.13 -17.96 4.99
N LYS A 174 8.44 -17.88 3.83
CA LYS A 174 8.88 -16.99 2.75
C LYS A 174 8.70 -15.53 3.13
N SER A 175 7.55 -15.18 3.70
CA SER A 175 7.30 -13.81 4.18
C SER A 175 8.16 -13.44 5.37
N LYS A 176 8.43 -14.39 6.31
CA LYS A 176 9.37 -14.16 7.40
C LYS A 176 10.78 -13.82 6.89
N ASN A 177 11.29 -14.63 5.96
CA ASN A 177 12.63 -14.41 5.39
C ASN A 177 12.71 -13.08 4.64
N LEU A 178 11.64 -12.66 3.96
CA LEU A 178 11.59 -11.35 3.34
C LEU A 178 11.61 -10.25 4.40
N ALA A 179 10.77 -10.33 5.43
CA ALA A 179 10.72 -9.34 6.50
C ALA A 179 12.08 -9.21 7.21
N TYR A 180 12.72 -10.30 7.60
CA TYR A 180 14.09 -10.26 8.14
C TYR A 180 15.09 -9.61 7.18
N GLY A 181 14.99 -9.93 5.88
CA GLY A 181 15.84 -9.34 4.86
C GLY A 181 15.59 -7.86 4.62
N LEU A 182 14.43 -7.32 5.00
CA LEU A 182 14.08 -5.90 4.99
C LEU A 182 14.45 -5.19 6.30
N GLY A 183 14.94 -5.91 7.31
CA GLY A 183 15.36 -5.35 8.59
C GLY A 183 14.31 -5.41 9.71
N PHE A 184 13.16 -6.04 9.46
CA PHE A 184 12.16 -6.24 10.51
C PHE A 184 12.68 -7.14 11.61
N GLN A 185 12.32 -6.84 12.85
CA GLN A 185 12.63 -7.62 14.04
C GLN A 185 11.34 -8.12 14.68
N MET A 186 11.46 -9.14 15.53
CA MET A 186 10.31 -9.61 16.30
C MET A 186 9.79 -8.47 17.18
N GLY A 187 8.51 -8.14 17.00
CA GLY A 187 7.84 -7.16 17.85
C GLY A 187 7.75 -7.67 19.30
N VAL A 188 7.91 -6.76 20.22
CA VAL A 188 7.66 -7.05 21.64
C VAL A 188 6.19 -6.74 21.87
N SER A 189 5.38 -7.78 22.12
CA SER A 189 3.99 -7.58 22.56
C SER A 189 4.00 -6.74 23.82
N THR A 190 3.54 -5.50 23.71
CA THR A 190 3.29 -4.62 24.87
C THR A 190 1.85 -4.69 25.28
#